data_301bb41780bc67051b7b0bc8dc241832
#
_entry.id   301bb41780bc67051b7b0bc8dc241832
#
_cell.length_a   1.000
_cell.length_b   1.000
_cell.length_c   1.000
_cell.angle_alpha   90.00
_cell.angle_beta   90.00
_cell.angle_gamma   90.00
#
_symmetry.space_group_name_H-M   'P 1'
#
loop_
_entity.id
_entity.type
_entity.pdbx_description
1 polymer ?
#
loop_
_entity_poly.entity_id
_entity_poly.type
_entity_poly.pdbx_seq_one_letter_code
_entity_poly.pdbx_strand_id
1 'polypeptide(L)'
;MYLLRKKGYTYREVSDALGRAHSAVWNEMSRNQVNGIYDPVKAKHKAYVRRHNAKYQGMKIVQNKELRLFVDARLLDGQSPEDISGRLKYKYEKGLPYVSKESIYRYIKSIYGRKIETKLLKKKRRVRKRIQKGVLDGRTFIDQRPRHINARKQIGHAEFDFIVSGKSGKGIVLVVVDRKLRTSFLEPIYKVNIPNVHMAAREIKKRYPEWKTGTTDNDLLFARHKELELELNIKIYFCNPYHSWEKGTVENTNGEIRKDVPKGSDISKYSLTFFKQIEKKLNARFMKCLKYQTPNEVTAKCRKQKKLRDIRREKRN
;
A
#
# COMPACT_ATOMS: atom_id res chain seq x y z
N MET A 1 -2.25 -18.17 49.41
CA MET A 1 -1.47 -17.10 50.06
C MET A 1 -2.30 -16.16 50.90
N TYR A 2 -3.25 -15.38 50.37
CA TYR A 2 -4.03 -14.38 51.07
C TYR A 2 -4.76 -14.91 52.32
N LEU A 3 -5.53 -16.01 52.16
CA LEU A 3 -6.29 -16.60 53.24
C LEU A 3 -5.40 -17.14 54.40
N LEU A 4 -4.25 -17.75 54.06
CA LEU A 4 -3.30 -18.25 55.06
C LEU A 4 -2.66 -17.09 55.82
N ARG A 5 -2.24 -16.02 55.13
CA ARG A 5 -1.73 -14.81 55.81
C ARG A 5 -2.74 -14.14 56.70
N LYS A 6 -4.01 -14.09 56.26
CA LYS A 6 -5.10 -13.55 57.07
C LYS A 6 -5.33 -14.37 58.38
N LYS A 7 -5.02 -15.67 58.36
CA LYS A 7 -5.05 -16.56 59.51
C LYS A 7 -3.77 -16.51 60.37
N GLY A 8 -2.81 -15.63 60.04
CA GLY A 8 -1.60 -15.42 60.85
C GLY A 8 -0.37 -16.26 60.44
N TYR A 9 -0.49 -17.14 59.44
CA TYR A 9 0.63 -17.99 59.00
C TYR A 9 1.80 -17.14 58.50
N THR A 10 3.04 -17.55 58.80
CA THR A 10 4.27 -16.92 58.33
C THR A 10 4.48 -17.18 56.85
N TYR A 11 5.35 -16.44 56.16
CA TYR A 11 5.67 -16.64 54.75
C TYR A 11 6.27 -18.05 54.50
N ARG A 12 7.02 -18.61 55.48
CA ARG A 12 7.60 -19.93 55.42
C ARG A 12 6.52 -21.01 55.42
N GLU A 13 5.61 -20.95 56.40
CA GLU A 13 4.46 -21.87 56.46
C GLU A 13 3.54 -21.79 55.26
N VAL A 14 3.34 -20.58 54.70
CA VAL A 14 2.59 -20.40 53.43
C VAL A 14 3.32 -21.01 52.27
N SER A 15 4.67 -20.92 52.20
CA SER A 15 5.46 -21.52 51.13
C SER A 15 5.41 -23.05 51.19
N ASP A 16 5.53 -23.63 52.37
CA ASP A 16 5.46 -25.06 52.63
C ASP A 16 4.07 -25.63 52.27
N ALA A 17 3.02 -24.96 52.72
CA ALA A 17 1.64 -25.35 52.42
C ALA A 17 1.29 -25.27 50.95
N LEU A 18 1.98 -24.44 50.16
CA LEU A 18 1.77 -24.28 48.71
C LEU A 18 2.79 -25.02 47.83
N GLY A 19 3.78 -25.68 48.44
CA GLY A 19 4.87 -26.37 47.69
C GLY A 19 5.68 -25.38 46.83
N ARG A 20 5.89 -24.13 47.29
CA ARG A 20 6.59 -23.11 46.53
C ARG A 20 7.78 -22.56 47.32
N ALA A 21 8.81 -22.09 46.61
CA ALA A 21 9.95 -21.46 47.23
C ALA A 21 9.52 -20.24 48.07
N HIS A 22 10.08 -20.10 49.29
CA HIS A 22 9.83 -18.98 50.19
C HIS A 22 10.02 -17.61 49.50
N SER A 23 11.09 -17.46 48.74
CA SER A 23 11.37 -16.23 47.98
C SER A 23 10.27 -15.90 46.94
N ALA A 24 9.65 -16.90 46.33
CA ALA A 24 8.55 -16.67 45.38
C ALA A 24 7.30 -16.17 46.08
N VAL A 25 6.95 -16.72 47.27
CA VAL A 25 5.81 -16.28 48.07
C VAL A 25 6.06 -14.86 48.60
N TRP A 26 7.23 -14.60 49.15
CA TRP A 26 7.60 -13.28 49.65
C TRP A 26 7.57 -12.22 48.56
N ASN A 27 8.21 -12.51 47.39
CA ASN A 27 8.21 -11.61 46.25
C ASN A 27 6.80 -11.30 45.73
N GLU A 28 5.94 -12.29 45.63
CA GLU A 28 4.55 -12.08 45.19
C GLU A 28 3.80 -11.15 46.16
N MET A 29 3.90 -11.44 47.45
CA MET A 29 3.22 -10.65 48.47
C MET A 29 3.79 -9.23 48.57
N SER A 30 5.11 -9.09 48.65
CA SER A 30 5.81 -7.80 48.75
C SER A 30 5.58 -6.88 47.57
N ARG A 31 5.71 -7.40 46.33
CA ARG A 31 5.57 -6.60 45.12
C ARG A 31 4.15 -6.18 44.80
N ASN A 32 3.15 -6.93 45.28
CA ASN A 32 1.77 -6.76 44.89
C ASN A 32 0.86 -6.18 45.97
N GLN A 33 1.36 -5.94 47.16
CA GLN A 33 0.63 -5.22 48.22
C GLN A 33 0.33 -3.76 47.82
N VAL A 34 -0.77 -3.23 48.32
CA VAL A 34 -1.19 -1.83 48.20
C VAL A 34 -1.40 -1.29 49.61
N ASN A 35 -0.66 -0.24 49.99
CA ASN A 35 -0.69 0.35 51.35
C ASN A 35 -0.46 -0.71 52.43
N GLY A 36 0.51 -1.60 52.24
CA GLY A 36 0.87 -2.65 53.22
C GLY A 36 -0.08 -3.85 53.23
N ILE A 37 -1.19 -3.82 52.48
CA ILE A 37 -2.19 -4.89 52.45
C ILE A 37 -2.12 -5.63 51.14
N TYR A 38 -2.03 -6.96 51.18
CA TYR A 38 -2.10 -7.80 50.00
C TYR A 38 -3.57 -8.18 49.69
N ASP A 39 -4.05 -7.75 48.55
CA ASP A 39 -5.36 -8.12 48.02
C ASP A 39 -5.15 -8.89 46.68
N PRO A 40 -5.70 -10.11 46.55
CA PRO A 40 -5.48 -10.95 45.34
C PRO A 40 -5.95 -10.31 44.05
N VAL A 41 -7.06 -9.55 44.07
CA VAL A 41 -7.64 -8.89 42.91
C VAL A 41 -6.72 -7.74 42.45
N LYS A 42 -6.35 -6.90 43.45
CA LYS A 42 -5.41 -5.78 43.19
C LYS A 42 -4.02 -6.29 42.80
N ALA A 43 -3.54 -7.38 43.38
CA ALA A 43 -2.28 -8.04 43.04
C ALA A 43 -2.28 -8.54 41.60
N LYS A 44 -3.36 -9.22 41.17
CA LYS A 44 -3.54 -9.66 39.77
C LYS A 44 -3.54 -8.47 38.82
N HIS A 45 -4.23 -7.40 39.14
CA HIS A 45 -4.24 -6.17 38.34
C HIS A 45 -2.85 -5.53 38.27
N LYS A 46 -2.14 -5.36 39.39
CA LYS A 46 -0.78 -4.83 39.46
C LYS A 46 0.20 -5.67 38.63
N ALA A 47 0.12 -6.99 38.70
CA ALA A 47 0.93 -7.90 37.93
C ALA A 47 0.64 -7.80 36.41
N TYR A 48 -0.63 -7.64 36.04
CA TYR A 48 -1.06 -7.39 34.69
C TYR A 48 -0.49 -6.08 34.14
N VAL A 49 -0.67 -4.97 34.85
CA VAL A 49 -0.17 -3.64 34.47
C VAL A 49 1.34 -3.64 34.30
N ARG A 50 2.09 -4.26 35.24
CA ARG A 50 3.55 -4.38 35.09
C ARG A 50 3.97 -5.17 33.88
N ARG A 51 3.34 -6.33 33.61
CA ARG A 51 3.62 -7.13 32.41
C ARG A 51 3.28 -6.37 31.13
N HIS A 52 2.19 -5.62 31.14
CA HIS A 52 1.78 -4.78 30.03
C HIS A 52 2.79 -3.65 29.77
N ASN A 53 3.23 -2.96 30.84
CA ASN A 53 4.17 -1.83 30.73
C ASN A 53 5.62 -2.27 30.49
N ALA A 54 6.01 -3.44 30.96
CA ALA A 54 7.36 -4.00 30.70
C ALA A 54 7.59 -4.37 29.24
N LYS A 55 6.51 -4.64 28.47
CA LYS A 55 6.60 -4.79 27.02
C LYS A 55 6.50 -3.39 26.42
N TYR A 56 7.57 -2.88 25.85
CA TYR A 56 7.65 -1.62 25.07
C TYR A 56 6.68 -1.61 23.88
N GLN A 57 5.38 -1.60 24.15
CA GLN A 57 4.34 -1.67 23.12
C GLN A 57 4.17 -0.29 22.48
N GLY A 58 4.82 -0.08 21.36
CA GLY A 58 4.71 1.17 20.60
C GLY A 58 5.40 2.38 21.24
N MET A 59 6.04 2.24 22.39
CA MET A 59 6.70 3.36 23.09
C MET A 59 7.82 3.98 22.25
N LYS A 60 8.56 3.18 21.46
CA LYS A 60 9.61 3.69 20.58
C LYS A 60 9.07 4.74 19.58
N ILE A 61 7.88 4.50 19.04
CA ILE A 61 7.23 5.44 18.12
C ILE A 61 6.72 6.67 18.90
N VAL A 62 6.18 6.46 20.10
CA VAL A 62 5.62 7.56 20.93
C VAL A 62 6.72 8.47 21.47
N GLN A 63 7.85 7.88 21.89
CA GLN A 63 8.98 8.63 22.48
C GLN A 63 9.71 9.48 21.43
N ASN A 64 9.75 9.06 20.16
CA ASN A 64 10.38 9.83 19.09
C ASN A 64 9.31 10.59 18.29
N LYS A 65 9.25 11.91 18.50
CA LYS A 65 8.25 12.80 17.87
C LYS A 65 8.33 12.78 16.35
N GLU A 66 9.52 12.82 15.77
CA GLU A 66 9.73 12.82 14.31
C GLU A 66 9.30 11.48 13.69
N LEU A 67 9.71 10.36 14.32
CA LEU A 67 9.28 9.03 13.91
C LEU A 67 7.76 8.88 13.97
N ARG A 68 7.13 9.39 15.03
CA ARG A 68 5.68 9.35 15.18
C ARG A 68 4.98 10.13 14.08
N LEU A 69 5.41 11.36 13.82
CA LEU A 69 4.84 12.19 12.76
C LEU A 69 4.99 11.52 11.39
N PHE A 70 6.14 10.92 11.12
CA PHE A 70 6.38 10.17 9.89
C PHE A 70 5.45 8.97 9.77
N VAL A 71 5.36 8.13 10.80
CA VAL A 71 4.51 6.93 10.81
C VAL A 71 3.03 7.31 10.66
N ASP A 72 2.56 8.31 11.39
CA ASP A 72 1.18 8.78 11.35
C ASP A 72 0.81 9.31 9.95
N ALA A 73 1.63 10.16 9.37
CA ALA A 73 1.42 10.71 8.03
C ALA A 73 1.32 9.58 7.00
N ARG A 74 2.22 8.60 7.02
CA ARG A 74 2.22 7.49 6.06
C ARG A 74 1.05 6.53 6.24
N LEU A 75 0.64 6.26 7.47
CA LEU A 75 -0.56 5.46 7.75
C LEU A 75 -1.83 6.18 7.28
N LEU A 76 -1.93 7.49 7.47
CA LEU A 76 -3.05 8.31 7.00
C LEU A 76 -3.11 8.39 5.47
N ASP A 77 -1.96 8.38 4.78
CA ASP A 77 -1.85 8.25 3.32
C ASP A 77 -2.23 6.84 2.82
N GLY A 78 -2.56 5.91 3.73
CA GLY A 78 -2.98 4.55 3.41
C GLY A 78 -1.84 3.59 3.09
N GLN A 79 -0.61 3.90 3.50
CA GLN A 79 0.53 2.99 3.38
C GLN A 79 0.47 1.90 4.45
N SER A 80 0.96 0.70 4.11
CA SER A 80 0.92 -0.42 5.04
C SER A 80 2.04 -0.32 6.10
N PRO A 81 1.83 -0.87 7.32
CA PRO A 81 2.90 -1.00 8.30
C PRO A 81 4.15 -1.72 7.79
N GLU A 82 3.99 -2.67 6.86
CA GLU A 82 5.11 -3.38 6.24
C GLU A 82 5.94 -2.45 5.33
N ASP A 83 5.27 -1.62 4.52
CA ASP A 83 5.95 -0.68 3.62
C ASP A 83 6.71 0.40 4.40
N ILE A 84 6.10 0.92 5.48
CA ILE A 84 6.72 1.90 6.37
C ILE A 84 7.94 1.29 7.07
N SER A 85 7.80 0.09 7.65
CA SER A 85 8.89 -0.62 8.31
C SER A 85 10.04 -0.92 7.34
N GLY A 86 9.72 -1.38 6.13
CA GLY A 86 10.69 -1.64 5.08
C GLY A 86 11.44 -0.37 4.67
N ARG A 87 10.75 0.75 4.51
CA ARG A 87 11.36 2.05 4.22
C ARG A 87 12.40 2.47 5.25
N LEU A 88 12.05 2.34 6.53
CA LEU A 88 12.96 2.63 7.65
C LEU A 88 14.13 1.64 7.73
N LYS A 89 13.90 0.35 7.44
CA LYS A 89 14.96 -0.67 7.41
C LYS A 89 16.03 -0.36 6.37
N TYR A 90 15.65 0.11 5.20
CA TYR A 90 16.59 0.50 4.14
C TYR A 90 17.21 1.88 4.33
N LYS A 91 16.93 2.56 5.46
CA LYS A 91 17.47 3.89 5.83
C LYS A 91 17.27 4.96 4.75
N TYR A 92 16.17 4.91 4.02
CA TYR A 92 15.83 5.96 3.05
C TYR A 92 15.43 7.28 3.73
N GLU A 93 14.93 7.19 4.96
CA GLU A 93 14.61 8.34 5.82
C GLU A 93 15.77 8.59 6.78
N LYS A 94 16.57 9.60 6.48
CA LYS A 94 17.74 9.96 7.31
C LYS A 94 17.27 10.47 8.68
N GLY A 95 17.96 10.03 9.73
CA GLY A 95 17.68 10.44 11.12
C GLY A 95 16.56 9.65 11.80
N LEU A 96 15.74 8.89 11.08
CA LEU A 96 14.69 8.10 11.71
C LEU A 96 15.16 6.69 12.09
N PRO A 97 14.91 6.24 13.33
CA PRO A 97 15.26 4.90 13.77
C PRO A 97 14.35 3.84 13.14
N TYR A 98 14.89 2.64 12.97
CA TYR A 98 14.10 1.49 12.50
C TYR A 98 13.06 1.05 13.53
N VAL A 99 11.86 0.74 13.04
CA VAL A 99 10.80 0.05 13.78
C VAL A 99 10.23 -1.09 12.95
N SER A 100 9.92 -2.22 13.60
CA SER A 100 9.31 -3.37 12.93
C SER A 100 7.84 -3.12 12.61
N LYS A 101 7.30 -3.86 11.64
CA LYS A 101 5.88 -3.80 11.29
C LYS A 101 4.97 -4.16 12.48
N GLU A 102 5.41 -5.10 13.33
CA GLU A 102 4.70 -5.50 14.54
C GLU A 102 4.60 -4.34 15.54
N SER A 103 5.68 -3.55 15.68
CA SER A 103 5.67 -2.34 16.53
C SER A 103 4.69 -1.29 16.01
N ILE A 104 4.59 -1.13 14.70
CA ILE A 104 3.62 -0.22 14.08
C ILE A 104 2.19 -0.73 14.27
N TYR A 105 1.93 -2.04 14.09
CA TYR A 105 0.60 -2.62 14.38
C TYR A 105 0.19 -2.44 15.86
N ARG A 106 1.13 -2.62 16.79
CA ARG A 106 0.87 -2.38 18.23
C ARG A 106 0.60 -0.91 18.51
N TYR A 107 1.33 0.00 17.85
CA TYR A 107 1.09 1.43 17.95
C TYR A 107 -0.32 1.80 17.47
N ILE A 108 -0.78 1.30 16.32
CA ILE A 108 -2.13 1.55 15.80
C ILE A 108 -3.21 1.13 16.81
N LYS A 109 -3.02 -0.02 17.48
CA LYS A 109 -3.95 -0.55 18.50
C LYS A 109 -3.83 0.12 19.86
N SER A 110 -2.84 0.97 20.09
CA SER A 110 -2.66 1.71 21.33
C SER A 110 -3.59 2.92 21.40
N ILE A 111 -3.70 3.51 22.59
CA ILE A 111 -4.44 4.77 22.79
C ILE A 111 -3.93 5.91 21.89
N TYR A 112 -2.65 5.89 21.55
CA TYR A 112 -2.01 6.91 20.69
C TYR A 112 -2.34 6.76 19.22
N GLY A 113 -2.59 5.53 18.75
CA GLY A 113 -2.93 5.21 17.35
C GLY A 113 -4.42 5.14 17.03
N ARG A 114 -5.30 5.33 18.03
CA ARG A 114 -6.76 5.13 17.91
C ARG A 114 -7.41 5.92 16.77
N LYS A 115 -6.96 7.16 16.53
CA LYS A 115 -7.44 8.00 15.41
C LYS A 115 -7.13 7.40 14.04
N ILE A 116 -6.03 6.64 13.93
CA ILE A 116 -5.60 5.97 12.71
C ILE A 116 -6.40 4.68 12.52
N GLU A 117 -6.58 3.90 13.58
CA GLU A 117 -7.37 2.66 13.57
C GLU A 117 -8.79 2.88 13.04
N THR A 118 -9.48 3.92 13.51
CA THR A 118 -10.84 4.25 13.08
C THR A 118 -10.93 4.60 11.58
N LYS A 119 -9.88 5.15 10.98
CA LYS A 119 -9.80 5.43 9.53
C LYS A 119 -9.50 4.17 8.71
N LEU A 120 -8.78 3.20 9.25
CA LEU A 120 -8.39 1.97 8.56
C LEU A 120 -9.51 0.92 8.52
N LEU A 121 -10.45 0.93 9.46
CA LEU A 121 -11.52 -0.08 9.63
C LEU A 121 -12.62 -0.05 8.55
N LYS A 122 -12.60 0.86 7.58
CA LYS A 122 -13.67 1.04 6.59
C LYS A 122 -13.53 0.17 5.33
N LYS A 123 -13.38 -1.16 5.44
CA LYS A 123 -13.41 -2.04 4.27
C LYS A 123 -14.40 -3.19 4.41
N LYS A 124 -15.57 -3.09 3.74
CA LYS A 124 -16.46 -4.23 3.48
C LYS A 124 -16.19 -4.81 2.09
N ARG A 125 -16.04 -6.15 2.01
CA ARG A 125 -15.96 -6.90 0.75
C ARG A 125 -17.33 -6.95 0.07
N ARG A 126 -17.40 -6.72 -1.25
CA ARG A 126 -18.60 -6.95 -2.10
C ARG A 126 -18.31 -7.97 -3.18
N VAL A 127 -19.33 -8.78 -3.51
CA VAL A 127 -19.33 -9.83 -4.53
C VAL A 127 -19.40 -9.22 -5.93
N ARG A 128 -18.71 -9.83 -6.90
CA ARG A 128 -18.63 -9.38 -8.30
C ARG A 128 -19.75 -9.96 -9.16
N LYS A 129 -20.39 -9.15 -10.02
CA LYS A 129 -21.21 -9.60 -11.15
C LYS A 129 -20.40 -9.58 -12.44
N ARG A 130 -20.57 -10.60 -13.29
CA ARG A 130 -19.92 -10.72 -14.61
C ARG A 130 -20.58 -9.80 -15.64
N ILE A 131 -19.77 -9.19 -16.50
CA ILE A 131 -20.21 -8.39 -17.66
C ILE A 131 -19.70 -9.10 -18.91
N GLN A 132 -20.55 -9.23 -19.94
CA GLN A 132 -20.16 -9.76 -21.26
C GLN A 132 -19.31 -8.73 -22.02
N LYS A 133 -18.29 -9.21 -22.74
CA LYS A 133 -17.34 -8.39 -23.51
C LYS A 133 -17.51 -8.68 -25.00
N GLY A 134 -17.40 -7.62 -25.81
CA GLY A 134 -17.45 -7.71 -27.26
C GLY A 134 -16.18 -8.29 -27.90
N VAL A 135 -16.27 -8.69 -29.16
CA VAL A 135 -15.14 -9.20 -29.94
C VAL A 135 -14.51 -8.02 -30.73
N LEU A 136 -13.19 -7.89 -30.69
CA LEU A 136 -12.43 -6.90 -31.45
C LEU A 136 -11.56 -7.61 -32.50
N ASP A 137 -11.53 -7.12 -33.74
CA ASP A 137 -10.75 -7.69 -34.82
C ASP A 137 -9.31 -7.17 -34.84
N GLY A 138 -8.38 -7.95 -35.41
CA GLY A 138 -6.99 -7.55 -35.66
C GLY A 138 -6.13 -7.37 -34.40
N ARG A 139 -6.51 -7.97 -33.27
CA ARG A 139 -5.77 -7.90 -32.00
C ARG A 139 -4.47 -8.70 -32.04
N THR A 140 -3.44 -8.16 -31.39
CA THR A 140 -2.22 -8.90 -31.04
C THR A 140 -2.37 -9.39 -29.61
N PHE A 141 -2.44 -10.72 -29.40
CA PHE A 141 -2.60 -11.28 -28.06
C PHE A 141 -1.30 -11.28 -27.27
N ILE A 142 -1.43 -11.34 -25.95
CA ILE A 142 -0.31 -11.31 -24.99
C ILE A 142 0.70 -12.44 -25.22
N ASP A 143 0.29 -13.56 -25.77
CA ASP A 143 1.16 -14.70 -26.09
C ASP A 143 2.21 -14.35 -27.13
N GLN A 144 1.90 -13.40 -28.03
CA GLN A 144 2.82 -12.87 -29.03
C GLN A 144 3.76 -11.79 -28.45
N ARG A 145 3.62 -11.43 -27.19
CA ARG A 145 4.44 -10.42 -26.55
C ARG A 145 5.85 -10.97 -26.27
N PRO A 146 6.92 -10.29 -26.70
CA PRO A 146 8.29 -10.74 -26.50
C PRO A 146 8.62 -11.04 -25.03
N ARG A 147 9.32 -12.13 -24.77
CA ARG A 147 9.66 -12.62 -23.42
C ARG A 147 10.40 -11.59 -22.57
N HIS A 148 11.25 -10.75 -23.18
CA HIS A 148 11.98 -9.70 -22.44
C HIS A 148 11.06 -8.67 -21.80
N ILE A 149 9.86 -8.42 -22.34
CA ILE A 149 8.85 -7.55 -21.77
C ILE A 149 8.27 -8.17 -20.48
N ASN A 150 8.13 -9.51 -20.47
CA ASN A 150 7.62 -10.23 -19.29
C ASN A 150 8.57 -10.13 -18.09
N ALA A 151 9.88 -10.04 -18.36
CA ALA A 151 10.90 -9.94 -17.32
C ALA A 151 10.89 -8.62 -16.52
N ARG A 152 10.10 -7.62 -16.94
CA ARG A 152 9.97 -6.29 -16.28
C ARG A 152 11.31 -5.56 -16.05
N LYS A 153 12.32 -5.85 -16.89
CA LYS A 153 13.67 -5.26 -16.77
C LYS A 153 13.80 -3.92 -17.47
N GLN A 154 12.95 -3.65 -18.45
CA GLN A 154 12.98 -2.42 -19.25
C GLN A 154 11.84 -1.48 -18.87
N ILE A 155 12.05 -0.18 -19.05
CA ILE A 155 11.02 0.87 -18.90
C ILE A 155 10.26 1.02 -20.22
N GLY A 156 9.03 1.55 -20.13
CA GLY A 156 8.24 1.81 -21.32
C GLY A 156 7.20 0.73 -21.63
N HIS A 157 7.12 -0.32 -20.84
CA HIS A 157 6.13 -1.38 -21.00
C HIS A 157 5.04 -1.22 -19.93
N ALA A 158 3.85 -0.76 -20.35
CA ALA A 158 2.74 -0.45 -19.46
C ALA A 158 1.62 -1.48 -19.50
N GLU A 159 0.87 -1.57 -18.43
CA GLU A 159 -0.47 -2.13 -18.35
C GLU A 159 -1.45 -0.97 -18.28
N PHE A 160 -2.58 -1.05 -18.97
CA PHE A 160 -3.59 -0.02 -18.91
C PHE A 160 -5.02 -0.58 -18.86
N ASP A 161 -5.91 0.18 -18.25
CA ASP A 161 -7.27 -0.23 -17.96
C ASP A 161 -8.17 1.00 -17.78
N PHE A 162 -9.48 0.79 -17.79
CA PHE A 162 -10.44 1.84 -17.47
C PHE A 162 -11.06 1.65 -16.08
N ILE A 163 -11.15 2.74 -15.34
CA ILE A 163 -12.04 2.85 -14.20
C ILE A 163 -13.35 3.47 -14.69
N VAL A 164 -14.41 2.69 -14.69
CA VAL A 164 -15.72 3.11 -15.19
C VAL A 164 -16.60 3.61 -14.05
N SER A 165 -17.43 4.63 -14.35
CA SER A 165 -18.49 5.14 -13.46
C SER A 165 -19.51 4.06 -13.09
N GLY A 166 -20.32 4.33 -12.07
CA GLY A 166 -21.49 3.51 -11.74
C GLY A 166 -22.55 3.54 -12.84
N LYS A 167 -23.60 2.72 -12.70
CA LYS A 167 -24.66 2.56 -13.71
C LYS A 167 -25.31 3.88 -14.14
N SER A 168 -25.49 4.82 -13.23
CA SER A 168 -26.07 6.15 -13.46
C SER A 168 -25.04 7.26 -13.65
N GLY A 169 -23.76 6.94 -13.53
CA GLY A 169 -22.67 7.91 -13.62
C GLY A 169 -22.08 8.02 -15.01
N LYS A 170 -21.48 9.15 -15.32
CA LYS A 170 -20.83 9.46 -16.60
C LYS A 170 -19.32 9.51 -16.44
N GLY A 171 -18.60 9.29 -17.55
CA GLY A 171 -17.15 9.37 -17.59
C GLY A 171 -16.43 8.09 -17.15
N ILE A 172 -15.16 8.05 -17.51
CA ILE A 172 -14.21 6.97 -17.19
C ILE A 172 -12.84 7.58 -16.89
N VAL A 173 -11.94 6.83 -16.29
CA VAL A 173 -10.53 7.23 -16.12
C VAL A 173 -9.66 6.21 -16.85
N LEU A 174 -8.82 6.67 -17.77
CA LEU A 174 -7.75 5.86 -18.33
C LEU A 174 -6.60 5.80 -17.30
N VAL A 175 -6.26 4.60 -16.90
CA VAL A 175 -5.17 4.31 -15.96
C VAL A 175 -4.08 3.58 -16.70
N VAL A 176 -2.87 4.14 -16.71
CA VAL A 176 -1.66 3.55 -17.34
C VAL A 176 -0.61 3.37 -16.27
N VAL A 177 -0.03 2.17 -16.15
CA VAL A 177 0.97 1.85 -15.13
C VAL A 177 2.18 1.18 -15.77
N ASP A 178 3.37 1.77 -15.61
CA ASP A 178 4.62 1.13 -16.04
C ASP A 178 4.89 -0.13 -15.22
N ARG A 179 5.18 -1.23 -15.91
CA ARG A 179 5.37 -2.56 -15.29
C ARG A 179 6.64 -2.67 -14.45
N LYS A 180 7.68 -1.90 -14.77
CA LYS A 180 8.95 -1.88 -14.06
C LYS A 180 8.97 -0.82 -12.97
N LEU A 181 8.64 0.42 -13.33
CA LEU A 181 8.74 1.59 -12.44
C LEU A 181 7.57 1.71 -11.49
N ARG A 182 6.44 1.04 -11.80
CA ARG A 182 5.15 1.17 -11.07
C ARG A 182 4.60 2.59 -11.10
N THR A 183 5.15 3.46 -11.93
CA THR A 183 4.64 4.81 -12.13
C THR A 183 3.27 4.75 -12.77
N SER A 184 2.32 5.43 -12.17
CA SER A 184 0.92 5.47 -12.58
C SER A 184 0.60 6.81 -13.21
N PHE A 185 -0.20 6.80 -14.28
CA PHE A 185 -0.72 7.96 -14.98
C PHE A 185 -2.23 7.83 -15.07
N LEU A 186 -2.94 8.88 -14.70
CA LEU A 186 -4.39 8.94 -14.70
C LEU A 186 -4.86 10.07 -15.61
N GLU A 187 -5.84 9.76 -16.49
CA GLU A 187 -6.47 10.77 -17.32
C GLU A 187 -8.00 10.55 -17.35
N PRO A 188 -8.80 11.47 -16.79
CA PRO A 188 -10.25 11.37 -16.82
C PRO A 188 -10.79 11.68 -18.20
N ILE A 189 -11.82 10.95 -18.63
CA ILE A 189 -12.54 11.10 -19.89
C ILE A 189 -14.03 11.30 -19.54
N TYR A 190 -14.49 12.53 -19.60
CA TYR A 190 -15.85 12.90 -19.18
C TYR A 190 -16.90 12.54 -20.25
N LYS A 191 -16.57 12.69 -21.53
CA LYS A 191 -17.38 12.24 -22.67
C LYS A 191 -16.74 11.00 -23.28
N VAL A 192 -17.35 9.84 -23.02
CA VAL A 192 -16.80 8.53 -23.38
C VAL A 192 -17.02 8.25 -24.87
N ASN A 193 -15.96 8.32 -25.63
CA ASN A 193 -15.89 7.93 -27.04
C ASN A 193 -14.43 7.62 -27.41
N ILE A 194 -14.20 6.95 -28.53
CA ILE A 194 -12.87 6.53 -28.98
C ILE A 194 -11.93 7.73 -29.21
N PRO A 195 -12.34 8.82 -29.88
CA PRO A 195 -11.46 9.99 -30.05
C PRO A 195 -10.96 10.58 -28.72
N ASN A 196 -11.81 10.65 -27.71
CA ASN A 196 -11.43 11.16 -26.37
C ASN A 196 -10.52 10.17 -25.63
N VAL A 197 -10.66 8.85 -25.86
CA VAL A 197 -9.69 7.85 -25.37
C VAL A 197 -8.31 8.07 -25.99
N HIS A 198 -8.25 8.32 -27.31
CA HIS A 198 -7.00 8.63 -28.01
C HIS A 198 -6.39 9.94 -27.48
N MET A 199 -7.20 10.98 -27.24
CA MET A 199 -6.74 12.23 -26.66
C MET A 199 -6.15 12.03 -25.26
N ALA A 200 -6.83 11.28 -24.41
CA ALA A 200 -6.34 10.95 -23.06
C ALA A 200 -5.02 10.15 -23.13
N ALA A 201 -4.91 9.21 -24.05
CA ALA A 201 -3.68 8.44 -24.25
C ALA A 201 -2.51 9.34 -24.74
N ARG A 202 -2.78 10.32 -25.62
CA ARG A 202 -1.79 11.35 -26.03
C ARG A 202 -1.29 12.17 -24.84
N GLU A 203 -2.20 12.65 -23.99
CA GLU A 203 -1.82 13.41 -22.80
C GLU A 203 -0.96 12.59 -21.83
N ILE A 204 -1.24 11.29 -21.70
CA ILE A 204 -0.35 10.39 -20.95
C ILE A 204 0.98 10.22 -21.67
N LYS A 205 1.01 10.04 -22.99
CA LYS A 205 2.26 9.87 -23.75
C LYS A 205 3.20 11.07 -23.65
N LYS A 206 2.67 12.30 -23.61
CA LYS A 206 3.46 13.52 -23.35
C LYS A 206 4.20 13.46 -22.00
N ARG A 207 3.53 12.92 -20.96
CA ARG A 207 4.11 12.79 -19.61
C ARG A 207 4.97 11.52 -19.45
N TYR A 208 4.76 10.55 -20.33
CA TYR A 208 5.46 9.26 -20.34
C TYR A 208 6.04 8.96 -21.75
N PRO A 209 7.02 9.74 -22.20
CA PRO A 209 7.60 9.60 -23.54
C PRO A 209 8.25 8.24 -23.77
N GLU A 210 8.70 7.58 -22.70
CA GLU A 210 9.29 6.24 -22.75
C GLU A 210 8.30 5.12 -23.07
N TRP A 211 7.00 5.37 -23.15
CA TRP A 211 5.96 4.38 -23.41
C TRP A 211 6.11 3.72 -24.79
N LYS A 212 6.39 2.42 -24.82
CA LYS A 212 6.68 1.62 -26.00
C LYS A 212 5.62 0.57 -26.28
N THR A 213 5.11 -0.08 -25.22
CA THR A 213 4.06 -1.10 -25.34
C THR A 213 3.04 -0.97 -24.26
N GLY A 214 1.83 -1.37 -24.59
CA GLY A 214 0.72 -1.44 -23.64
C GLY A 214 0.10 -2.83 -23.59
N THR A 215 -0.40 -3.23 -22.43
CA THR A 215 -1.18 -4.45 -22.26
C THR A 215 -2.54 -4.09 -21.66
N THR A 216 -3.62 -4.49 -22.33
CA THR A 216 -4.99 -4.17 -21.92
C THR A 216 -5.91 -5.38 -22.04
N ASP A 217 -7.12 -5.27 -21.51
CA ASP A 217 -8.17 -6.24 -21.80
C ASP A 217 -8.93 -5.92 -23.12
N ASN A 218 -9.92 -6.76 -23.41
CA ASN A 218 -10.71 -6.68 -24.65
C ASN A 218 -11.86 -5.66 -24.53
N ASP A 219 -11.59 -4.42 -24.08
CA ASP A 219 -12.60 -3.38 -24.00
C ASP A 219 -12.87 -2.77 -25.38
N LEU A 220 -14.15 -2.54 -25.73
CA LEU A 220 -14.57 -1.96 -27.01
C LEU A 220 -14.07 -0.53 -27.24
N LEU A 221 -13.69 0.18 -26.20
CA LEU A 221 -13.07 1.49 -26.32
C LEU A 221 -11.70 1.46 -27.01
N PHE A 222 -11.11 0.27 -27.17
CA PHE A 222 -9.89 0.04 -27.95
C PHE A 222 -10.18 -0.53 -29.36
N ALA A 223 -11.41 -0.38 -29.89
CA ALA A 223 -11.75 -0.87 -31.22
C ALA A 223 -10.83 -0.30 -32.33
N ARG A 224 -10.37 0.95 -32.17
CA ARG A 224 -9.40 1.58 -33.07
C ARG A 224 -7.96 1.52 -32.54
N HIS A 225 -7.58 0.42 -31.89
CA HIS A 225 -6.24 0.28 -31.30
C HIS A 225 -5.11 0.38 -32.31
N LYS A 226 -5.33 0.01 -33.57
CA LYS A 226 -4.34 0.14 -34.66
C LYS A 226 -4.00 1.60 -34.95
N GLU A 227 -5.02 2.47 -34.98
CA GLU A 227 -4.82 3.90 -35.14
C GLU A 227 -4.02 4.46 -33.95
N LEU A 228 -4.39 4.03 -32.72
CA LEU A 228 -3.69 4.44 -31.50
C LEU A 228 -2.24 3.94 -31.46
N GLU A 229 -1.94 2.71 -31.94
CA GLU A 229 -0.58 2.18 -32.08
C GLU A 229 0.30 3.09 -32.96
N LEU A 230 -0.23 3.48 -34.13
CA LEU A 230 0.46 4.35 -35.07
C LEU A 230 0.65 5.76 -34.50
N GLU A 231 -0.40 6.34 -33.94
CA GLU A 231 -0.41 7.70 -33.39
C GLU A 231 0.59 7.89 -32.26
N LEU A 232 0.68 6.92 -31.35
CA LEU A 232 1.56 6.99 -30.18
C LEU A 232 2.92 6.32 -30.39
N ASN A 233 3.11 5.67 -31.52
CA ASN A 233 4.26 4.81 -31.78
C ASN A 233 4.49 3.79 -30.63
N ILE A 234 3.45 3.02 -30.33
CA ILE A 234 3.45 1.95 -29.31
C ILE A 234 2.89 0.67 -29.90
N LYS A 235 3.16 -0.46 -29.24
CA LYS A 235 2.52 -1.74 -29.57
C LYS A 235 1.54 -2.12 -28.46
N ILE A 236 0.30 -2.50 -28.82
CA ILE A 236 -0.74 -2.90 -27.89
C ILE A 236 -0.92 -4.42 -27.92
N TYR A 237 -0.89 -5.03 -26.74
CA TYR A 237 -1.16 -6.45 -26.54
C TYR A 237 -2.46 -6.62 -25.75
N PHE A 238 -3.30 -7.53 -26.19
CA PHE A 238 -4.57 -7.85 -25.54
C PHE A 238 -4.44 -9.09 -24.68
N CYS A 239 -4.96 -9.04 -23.46
CA CYS A 239 -5.04 -10.20 -22.59
C CYS A 239 -5.94 -11.26 -23.20
N ASN A 240 -5.67 -12.52 -22.92
CA ASN A 240 -6.55 -13.60 -23.29
C ASN A 240 -7.92 -13.46 -22.61
N PRO A 241 -9.02 -13.86 -23.24
CA PRO A 241 -10.33 -13.83 -22.62
C PRO A 241 -10.32 -14.56 -21.29
N TYR A 242 -10.93 -13.96 -20.25
CA TYR A 242 -11.01 -14.49 -18.88
C TYR A 242 -9.69 -14.55 -18.08
N HIS A 243 -8.55 -14.10 -18.64
CA HIS A 243 -7.23 -14.11 -17.99
C HIS A 243 -6.91 -12.77 -17.33
N SER A 244 -7.72 -12.33 -16.36
CA SER A 244 -7.53 -11.02 -15.69
C SER A 244 -6.18 -10.90 -14.95
N TRP A 245 -5.58 -12.01 -14.53
CA TRP A 245 -4.27 -12.03 -13.85
C TRP A 245 -3.09 -11.56 -14.71
N GLU A 246 -3.25 -11.52 -16.03
CA GLU A 246 -2.22 -11.07 -16.98
C GLU A 246 -1.92 -9.56 -16.86
N LYS A 247 -2.82 -8.77 -16.24
CA LYS A 247 -2.66 -7.33 -15.96
C LYS A 247 -2.75 -6.98 -14.47
N GLY A 248 -2.19 -7.83 -13.62
CA GLY A 248 -2.25 -7.68 -12.16
C GLY A 248 -1.65 -6.37 -11.62
N THR A 249 -0.77 -5.68 -12.37
CA THR A 249 -0.18 -4.41 -11.94
C THR A 249 -1.22 -3.30 -11.95
N VAL A 250 -1.94 -3.12 -13.06
CA VAL A 250 -2.98 -2.09 -13.16
C VAL A 250 -4.19 -2.44 -12.30
N GLU A 251 -4.54 -3.71 -12.16
CA GLU A 251 -5.63 -4.14 -11.26
C GLU A 251 -5.35 -3.76 -9.79
N ASN A 252 -4.12 -3.98 -9.33
CA ASN A 252 -3.71 -3.55 -7.98
C ASN A 252 -3.80 -2.02 -7.82
N THR A 253 -3.33 -1.28 -8.83
CA THR A 253 -3.41 0.18 -8.85
C THR A 253 -4.86 0.66 -8.85
N ASN A 254 -5.73 0.04 -9.65
CA ASN A 254 -7.17 0.32 -9.64
C ASN A 254 -7.81 0.08 -8.27
N GLY A 255 -7.34 -0.96 -7.56
CA GLY A 255 -7.73 -1.22 -6.17
C GLY A 255 -7.37 -0.07 -5.21
N GLU A 256 -6.24 0.58 -5.42
CA GLU A 256 -5.82 1.75 -4.64
C GLU A 256 -6.63 2.99 -5.01
N ILE A 257 -6.83 3.26 -6.31
CA ILE A 257 -7.66 4.38 -6.78
C ILE A 257 -9.09 4.27 -6.25
N ARG A 258 -9.63 3.05 -6.16
CA ARG A 258 -10.98 2.78 -5.64
C ARG A 258 -11.16 3.06 -4.14
N LYS A 259 -10.09 3.40 -3.43
CA LYS A 259 -10.19 3.91 -2.05
C LYS A 259 -10.67 5.36 -2.03
N ASP A 260 -10.25 6.15 -3.02
CA ASP A 260 -10.59 7.56 -3.17
C ASP A 260 -11.81 7.75 -4.11
N VAL A 261 -11.97 6.87 -5.11
CA VAL A 261 -13.11 6.84 -6.07
C VAL A 261 -13.86 5.51 -5.91
N PRO A 262 -14.81 5.39 -4.98
CA PRO A 262 -15.56 4.15 -4.72
C PRO A 262 -16.29 3.61 -5.97
N LYS A 263 -16.54 2.29 -6.00
CA LYS A 263 -17.41 1.71 -7.04
C LYS A 263 -18.79 2.31 -6.98
N GLY A 264 -19.33 2.68 -8.14
CA GLY A 264 -20.63 3.33 -8.23
C GLY A 264 -20.56 4.86 -8.25
N SER A 265 -19.39 5.45 -8.00
CA SER A 265 -19.19 6.90 -8.14
C SER A 265 -19.41 7.36 -9.58
N ASP A 266 -19.88 8.57 -9.74
CA ASP A 266 -19.95 9.27 -11.00
C ASP A 266 -18.63 10.03 -11.23
N ILE A 267 -17.83 9.58 -12.21
CA ILE A 267 -16.50 10.13 -12.50
C ILE A 267 -16.59 11.58 -13.00
N SER A 268 -17.70 11.95 -13.66
CA SER A 268 -17.89 13.32 -14.15
C SER A 268 -17.95 14.38 -13.05
N LYS A 269 -18.19 13.98 -11.81
CA LYS A 269 -18.23 14.87 -10.63
C LYS A 269 -16.85 15.18 -10.04
N TYR A 270 -15.79 14.50 -10.48
CA TYR A 270 -14.44 14.71 -10.01
C TYR A 270 -13.64 15.54 -11.00
N SER A 271 -12.90 16.52 -10.52
CA SER A 271 -12.07 17.38 -11.36
C SER A 271 -10.79 16.66 -11.85
N LEU A 272 -10.20 17.17 -12.91
CA LEU A 272 -8.87 16.72 -13.35
C LEU A 272 -7.82 16.85 -12.22
N THR A 273 -7.87 17.94 -11.47
CA THR A 273 -6.96 18.19 -10.32
C THR A 273 -7.07 17.10 -9.27
N PHE A 274 -8.27 16.61 -8.99
CA PHE A 274 -8.49 15.49 -8.07
C PHE A 274 -7.77 14.22 -8.54
N PHE A 275 -7.86 13.87 -9.83
CA PHE A 275 -7.15 12.70 -10.36
C PHE A 275 -5.63 12.90 -10.35
N LYS A 276 -5.14 14.13 -10.58
CA LYS A 276 -3.70 14.43 -10.44
C LYS A 276 -3.21 14.29 -8.99
N GLN A 277 -4.04 14.62 -8.01
CA GLN A 277 -3.71 14.37 -6.60
C GLN A 277 -3.62 12.87 -6.29
N ILE A 278 -4.56 12.05 -6.81
CA ILE A 278 -4.48 10.59 -6.68
C ILE A 278 -3.23 10.05 -7.37
N GLU A 279 -2.93 10.49 -8.59
CA GLU A 279 -1.71 10.12 -9.33
C GLU A 279 -0.44 10.43 -8.51
N LYS A 280 -0.35 11.64 -7.94
CA LYS A 280 0.75 12.06 -7.07
C LYS A 280 0.87 11.14 -5.83
N LYS A 281 -0.25 10.84 -5.19
CA LYS A 281 -0.32 9.96 -4.02
C LYS A 281 0.15 8.54 -4.36
N LEU A 282 -0.30 7.95 -5.48
CA LEU A 282 0.12 6.63 -5.95
C LEU A 282 1.63 6.59 -6.21
N ASN A 283 2.17 7.60 -6.88
CA ASN A 283 3.58 7.69 -7.24
C ASN A 283 4.52 8.04 -6.07
N ALA A 284 3.97 8.45 -4.93
CA ALA A 284 4.67 8.70 -3.67
C ALA A 284 4.60 7.51 -2.68
N ARG A 285 3.96 6.38 -3.06
CA ARG A 285 3.84 5.21 -2.18
C ARG A 285 5.13 4.40 -2.15
N PHE A 286 5.49 3.90 -0.97
CA PHE A 286 6.56 2.92 -0.82
C PHE A 286 6.08 1.56 -1.34
N MET A 287 6.89 0.89 -2.15
CA MET A 287 6.52 -0.40 -2.74
C MET A 287 7.58 -1.45 -2.48
N LYS A 288 7.20 -2.57 -1.89
CA LYS A 288 8.10 -3.72 -1.62
C LYS A 288 8.82 -4.20 -2.89
N CYS A 289 8.10 -4.27 -4.02
CA CYS A 289 8.67 -4.67 -5.31
C CYS A 289 9.73 -3.68 -5.87
N LEU A 290 9.76 -2.44 -5.37
CA LEU A 290 10.76 -1.41 -5.64
C LEU A 290 11.77 -1.27 -4.48
N LYS A 291 11.94 -2.31 -3.66
CA LYS A 291 12.77 -2.26 -2.44
C LYS A 291 12.38 -1.11 -1.51
N TYR A 292 11.08 -0.88 -1.35
CA TYR A 292 10.47 0.19 -0.55
C TYR A 292 10.82 1.62 -0.97
N GLN A 293 11.29 1.78 -2.23
CA GLN A 293 11.35 3.09 -2.87
C GLN A 293 9.99 3.45 -3.45
N THR A 294 9.79 4.73 -3.74
CA THR A 294 8.60 5.21 -4.44
C THR A 294 8.79 5.09 -5.97
N PRO A 295 7.70 4.97 -6.75
CA PRO A 295 7.75 5.08 -8.21
C PRO A 295 8.50 6.34 -8.69
N ASN A 296 8.27 7.49 -8.04
CA ASN A 296 8.96 8.75 -8.37
C ASN A 296 10.48 8.66 -8.21
N GLU A 297 10.97 8.09 -7.09
CA GLU A 297 12.40 7.93 -6.83
C GLU A 297 13.06 7.00 -7.87
N VAL A 298 12.41 5.88 -8.18
CA VAL A 298 12.94 4.92 -9.15
C VAL A 298 12.93 5.51 -10.55
N THR A 299 11.87 6.24 -10.93
CA THR A 299 11.76 6.92 -12.22
C THR A 299 12.86 7.98 -12.38
N ALA A 300 13.08 8.82 -11.37
CA ALA A 300 14.13 9.83 -11.37
C ALA A 300 15.53 9.21 -11.54
N LYS A 301 15.80 8.11 -10.81
CA LYS A 301 17.07 7.37 -10.96
C LYS A 301 17.26 6.80 -12.36
N CYS A 302 16.23 6.17 -12.93
CA CYS A 302 16.31 5.59 -14.27
C CYS A 302 16.54 6.66 -15.35
N ARG A 303 15.84 7.79 -15.27
CA ARG A 303 16.03 8.92 -16.21
C ARG A 303 17.42 9.54 -16.10
N LYS A 304 17.93 9.73 -14.87
CA LYS A 304 19.31 10.19 -14.65
C LYS A 304 20.35 9.24 -15.25
N GLN A 305 20.19 7.94 -15.01
CA GLN A 305 21.08 6.92 -15.57
C GLN A 305 21.05 6.88 -17.11
N LYS A 306 19.86 7.03 -17.72
CA LYS A 306 19.73 7.11 -19.17
C LYS A 306 20.48 8.31 -19.70
N LYS A 307 20.24 9.50 -19.16
CA LYS A 307 20.94 10.75 -19.57
C LYS A 307 22.47 10.60 -19.49
N LEU A 308 22.99 10.00 -18.42
CA LEU A 308 24.42 9.77 -18.26
C LEU A 308 24.99 8.78 -19.30
N ARG A 309 24.22 7.77 -19.70
CA ARG A 309 24.61 6.83 -20.77
C ARG A 309 24.64 7.51 -22.13
N ASP A 310 23.65 8.35 -22.42
CA ASP A 310 23.56 9.07 -23.70
C ASP A 310 24.73 10.05 -23.81
N ILE A 311 25.07 10.82 -22.80
CA ILE A 311 26.27 11.69 -22.77
C ILE A 311 27.57 10.90 -22.97
N ARG A 312 27.68 9.69 -22.36
CA ARG A 312 28.89 8.86 -22.56
C ARG A 312 28.99 8.28 -23.97
N ARG A 313 27.88 8.04 -24.66
CA ARG A 313 27.86 7.61 -26.04
C ARG A 313 28.28 8.73 -26.98
N GLU A 314 27.72 9.93 -26.77
CA GLU A 314 28.10 11.13 -27.56
C GLU A 314 29.59 11.48 -27.45
N LYS A 315 30.23 11.26 -26.27
CA LYS A 315 31.66 11.48 -26.05
C LYS A 315 32.55 10.39 -26.66
N ARG A 316 32.00 9.27 -27.12
CA ARG A 316 32.77 8.16 -27.73
C ARG A 316 32.67 8.13 -29.25
N ASN A 317 31.72 8.86 -29.80
CA ASN A 317 31.59 9.13 -31.26
C ASN A 317 32.24 10.49 -31.56
#